data_7f8f7b0b2254031490fe096c950851bf
#
_entry.id   7f8f7b0b2254031490fe096c950851bf
#
_cell.length_a   1.000
_cell.length_b   1.000
_cell.length_c   1.000
_cell.angle_alpha   90.00
_cell.angle_beta   90.00
_cell.angle_gamma   90.00
#
_symmetry.space_group_name_H-M   'P 1'
#
loop_
_entity.id
_entity.type
_entity.pdbx_description
1 polymer ?
#
loop_
_entity_poly.entity_id
_entity_poly.type
_entity_poly.pdbx_seq_one_letter_code
_entity_poly.pdbx_strand_id
1 'polypeptide(L)'
;MTDRPELRLDPLTRDWVNIVGHRQSRPNLPSDDCPFCPGGLEAPEPYDVRWFTNRWPAFSPGGPLDLAAAEAAGATCLAAIGACEVVLFSPEHDQSLAGLGTSGVRKVVDVWAERTTALLARPDIEYVLVFENRGREVGATIDHPHGQIYG
;
A
#
# COMPACT_ATOMS: atom_id res chain seq x y z
N MET A 1 12.08 18.78 -2.35
CA MET A 1 11.77 17.34 -2.16
C MET A 1 10.68 16.99 -3.14
N THR A 2 10.90 16.02 -4.00
CA THR A 2 9.91 15.59 -4.99
C THR A 2 8.71 15.00 -4.27
N ASP A 3 7.52 15.46 -4.61
CA ASP A 3 6.25 14.99 -4.02
C ASP A 3 5.82 13.59 -4.53
N ARG A 4 6.64 13.00 -5.41
CA ARG A 4 6.39 11.71 -6.05
C ARG A 4 7.35 10.64 -5.54
N PRO A 5 6.89 9.37 -5.44
CA PRO A 5 7.76 8.24 -5.13
C PRO A 5 8.84 8.07 -6.19
N GLU A 6 10.06 7.80 -5.74
CA GLU A 6 11.21 7.52 -6.61
C GLU A 6 12.03 6.35 -6.09
N LEU A 7 12.65 5.60 -6.97
CA LEU A 7 13.63 4.57 -6.65
C LEU A 7 15.02 5.18 -6.72
N ARG A 8 15.83 4.99 -5.69
CA ARG A 8 17.25 5.38 -5.67
C ARG A 8 18.12 4.15 -5.51
N LEU A 9 19.15 4.08 -6.34
CA LEU A 9 20.15 3.04 -6.18
C LEU A 9 21.10 3.41 -5.04
N ASP A 10 21.17 2.55 -4.01
CA ASP A 10 22.16 2.67 -2.95
C ASP A 10 23.53 2.35 -3.53
N PRO A 11 24.52 3.29 -3.50
CA PRO A 11 25.81 3.07 -4.11
C PRO A 11 26.68 2.03 -3.40
N LEU A 12 26.39 1.71 -2.12
CA LEU A 12 27.15 0.78 -1.30
C LEU A 12 26.63 -0.65 -1.45
N THR A 13 25.33 -0.85 -1.31
CA THR A 13 24.70 -2.18 -1.37
C THR A 13 24.27 -2.57 -2.77
N ARG A 14 24.09 -1.59 -3.67
CA ARG A 14 23.53 -1.75 -5.03
C ARG A 14 22.07 -2.16 -5.03
N ASP A 15 21.37 -1.95 -3.91
CA ASP A 15 19.94 -2.18 -3.80
C ASP A 15 19.15 -0.93 -4.22
N TRP A 16 17.97 -1.16 -4.79
CA TRP A 16 17.03 -0.09 -5.08
C TRP A 16 16.18 0.21 -3.84
N VAL A 17 16.21 1.46 -3.39
CA VAL A 17 15.45 1.95 -2.23
C VAL A 17 14.32 2.86 -2.71
N ASN A 18 13.11 2.59 -2.25
CA ASN A 18 11.96 3.43 -2.56
C ASN A 18 11.90 4.64 -1.60
N ILE A 19 11.99 5.84 -2.14
CA ILE A 19 11.92 7.10 -1.40
C ILE A 19 10.53 7.71 -1.58
N VAL A 20 9.80 7.86 -0.47
CA VAL A 20 8.40 8.30 -0.48
C VAL A 20 8.20 9.46 0.50
N GLY A 21 8.55 10.68 0.06
CA GLY A 21 8.56 11.87 0.92
C GLY A 21 7.20 12.26 1.51
N HIS A 22 6.12 12.15 0.73
CA HIS A 22 4.76 12.53 1.15
C HIS A 22 4.15 11.61 2.23
N ARG A 23 4.72 10.41 2.44
CA ARG A 23 4.25 9.50 3.50
C ARG A 23 4.53 9.98 4.92
N GLN A 24 5.40 10.97 5.10
CA GLN A 24 5.66 11.56 6.41
C GLN A 24 4.45 12.32 6.98
N SER A 25 3.51 12.75 6.12
CA SER A 25 2.27 13.40 6.52
C SER A 25 1.13 12.41 6.83
N ARG A 26 1.42 11.11 6.83
CA ARG A 26 0.43 10.06 7.10
C ARG A 26 0.01 10.10 8.57
N PRO A 27 -1.32 10.04 8.89
CA PRO A 27 -1.77 9.91 10.26
C PRO A 27 -1.18 8.65 10.92
N ASN A 28 -0.55 8.83 12.08
CA ASN A 28 -0.13 7.71 12.92
C ASN A 28 -1.25 7.38 13.90
N LEU A 29 -1.67 6.12 13.91
CA LEU A 29 -2.60 5.52 14.89
C LEU A 29 -3.70 6.51 15.32
N PRO A 30 -4.81 6.62 14.57
CA PRO A 30 -5.96 7.37 15.06
C PRO A 30 -6.46 6.70 16.34
N SER A 31 -6.47 7.46 17.44
CA SER A 31 -6.88 6.93 18.75
C SER A 31 -8.40 6.72 18.87
N ASP A 32 -9.17 7.50 18.11
CA ASP A 32 -10.62 7.55 18.35
C ASP A 32 -11.49 7.29 17.09
N ASP A 33 -11.01 7.58 15.88
CA ASP A 33 -11.77 7.37 14.65
C ASP A 33 -10.98 6.53 13.65
N CYS A 34 -11.17 5.22 13.67
CA CYS A 34 -10.52 4.33 12.73
C CYS A 34 -11.02 4.61 11.30
N PRO A 35 -10.13 4.98 10.35
CA PRO A 35 -10.54 5.30 8.99
C PRO A 35 -11.07 4.08 8.22
N PHE A 36 -10.83 2.87 8.73
CA PHE A 36 -11.20 1.60 8.09
C PHE A 36 -12.48 0.98 8.66
N CYS A 37 -12.96 1.44 9.82
CA CYS A 37 -14.27 1.03 10.31
C CYS A 37 -15.40 1.55 9.40
N PRO A 38 -16.55 0.84 9.31
CA PRO A 38 -17.71 1.32 8.58
C PRO A 38 -18.13 2.73 9.04
N GLY A 39 -18.32 3.65 8.08
CA GLY A 39 -18.52 5.08 8.34
C GLY A 39 -17.24 5.90 8.46
N GLY A 40 -16.07 5.27 8.49
CA GLY A 40 -14.77 5.94 8.50
C GLY A 40 -14.36 6.50 7.13
N LEU A 41 -13.28 7.28 7.14
CA LEU A 41 -12.82 8.05 5.96
C LEU A 41 -12.58 7.19 4.71
N GLU A 42 -12.03 5.99 4.87
CA GLU A 42 -11.70 5.08 3.75
C GLU A 42 -12.80 4.01 3.53
N ALA A 43 -13.74 3.90 4.45
CA ALA A 43 -14.84 2.96 4.42
C ALA A 43 -16.17 3.63 4.79
N PRO A 44 -16.63 4.64 4.01
CA PRO A 44 -17.83 5.41 4.33
C PRO A 44 -19.11 4.56 4.30
N GLU A 45 -19.11 3.47 3.53
CA GLU A 45 -20.24 2.55 3.39
C GLU A 45 -19.97 1.23 4.12
N PRO A 46 -21.02 0.50 4.55
CA PRO A 46 -20.87 -0.86 5.06
C PRO A 46 -20.19 -1.76 4.01
N TYR A 47 -19.35 -2.68 4.48
CA TYR A 47 -18.65 -3.63 3.61
C TYR A 47 -18.50 -4.98 4.33
N ASP A 48 -18.13 -6.01 3.59
CA ASP A 48 -17.71 -7.32 4.09
C ASP A 48 -16.18 -7.45 3.93
N VAL A 49 -15.68 -7.46 2.70
CA VAL A 49 -14.29 -7.25 2.33
C VAL A 49 -14.24 -6.06 1.37
N ARG A 50 -13.30 -5.15 1.56
CA ARG A 50 -13.21 -3.93 0.76
C ARG A 50 -11.80 -3.69 0.29
N TRP A 51 -11.62 -3.30 -0.95
CA TRP A 51 -10.34 -2.79 -1.45
C TRP A 51 -10.47 -1.37 -1.98
N PHE A 52 -9.35 -0.61 -1.95
CA PHE A 52 -9.25 0.74 -2.52
C PHE A 52 -7.80 1.10 -2.78
N THR A 53 -7.58 2.10 -3.65
CA THR A 53 -6.23 2.63 -3.91
C THR A 53 -5.69 3.31 -2.66
N ASN A 54 -4.44 2.99 -2.27
CA ASN A 54 -3.79 3.59 -1.12
C ASN A 54 -3.64 5.10 -1.32
N ARG A 55 -4.10 5.89 -0.37
CA ARG A 55 -4.03 7.36 -0.39
C ARG A 55 -2.60 7.90 -0.34
N TRP A 56 -1.69 7.15 0.29
CA TRP A 56 -0.25 7.46 0.39
C TRP A 56 0.58 6.35 -0.26
N PRO A 57 0.49 6.22 -1.59
CA PRO A 57 1.05 5.08 -2.27
C PRO A 57 2.58 5.13 -2.28
N ALA A 58 3.21 3.96 -2.18
CA ALA A 58 4.65 3.81 -2.33
C ALA A 58 5.08 3.83 -3.80
N PHE A 59 4.17 3.46 -4.71
CA PHE A 59 4.30 3.53 -6.16
C PHE A 59 3.16 4.35 -6.74
N SER A 60 3.39 5.04 -7.84
CA SER A 60 2.36 5.85 -8.50
C SER A 60 2.25 5.49 -9.98
N PRO A 61 1.08 5.73 -10.60
CA PRO A 61 1.00 5.66 -12.05
C PRO A 61 2.06 6.57 -12.69
N GLY A 62 2.69 6.12 -13.76
CA GLY A 62 3.81 6.78 -14.40
C GLY A 62 3.60 8.27 -14.68
N GLY A 63 4.69 9.00 -14.73
CA GLY A 63 4.76 10.41 -15.06
C GLY A 63 6.21 10.90 -14.97
N PRO A 64 6.55 12.06 -15.56
CA PRO A 64 7.90 12.56 -15.52
C PRO A 64 8.34 12.82 -14.08
N LEU A 65 9.51 12.28 -13.72
CA LEU A 65 10.26 12.71 -12.54
C LEU A 65 11.16 13.88 -12.96
N ASP A 66 11.33 14.82 -12.04
CA ASP A 66 12.46 15.75 -12.15
C ASP A 66 13.74 15.02 -11.70
N LEU A 67 14.31 14.24 -12.64
CA LEU A 67 15.55 13.51 -12.40
C LEU A 67 16.75 14.44 -12.28
N ALA A 68 16.66 15.67 -12.78
CA ALA A 68 17.78 16.61 -12.83
C ALA A 68 18.32 16.93 -11.43
N ALA A 69 17.46 17.10 -10.44
CA ALA A 69 17.88 17.35 -9.05
C ALA A 69 18.56 16.14 -8.41
N ALA A 70 18.15 14.93 -8.74
CA ALA A 70 18.74 13.70 -8.23
C ALA A 70 20.08 13.39 -8.90
N GLU A 71 20.17 13.60 -10.21
CA GLU A 71 21.42 13.47 -10.98
C GLU A 71 22.45 14.51 -10.54
N ALA A 72 22.03 15.75 -10.28
CA ALA A 72 22.90 16.80 -9.74
C ALA A 72 23.48 16.44 -8.35
N ALA A 73 22.77 15.61 -7.58
CA ALA A 73 23.24 15.05 -6.31
C ALA A 73 24.08 13.77 -6.48
N GLY A 74 24.36 13.33 -7.71
CA GLY A 74 25.11 12.10 -8.01
C GLY A 74 24.35 10.81 -7.72
N ALA A 75 23.02 10.86 -7.58
CA ALA A 75 22.19 9.69 -7.32
C ALA A 75 21.66 9.10 -8.64
N THR A 76 21.70 7.77 -8.77
CA THR A 76 20.99 7.06 -9.83
C THR A 76 19.55 6.86 -9.39
N CYS A 77 18.59 7.44 -10.12
CA CYS A 77 17.17 7.44 -9.77
C CYS A 77 16.29 6.93 -10.91
N LEU A 78 15.18 6.30 -10.54
CA LEU A 78 14.10 5.90 -11.44
C LEU A 78 12.75 6.34 -10.84
N ALA A 79 11.74 6.49 -11.69
CA ALA A 79 10.36 6.65 -11.21
C ALA A 79 9.91 5.37 -10.50
N ALA A 80 9.33 5.49 -9.32
CA ALA A 80 8.66 4.38 -8.65
C ALA A 80 7.25 4.21 -9.25
N ILE A 81 7.20 3.60 -10.44
CA ILE A 81 5.96 3.34 -11.18
C ILE A 81 5.31 2.07 -10.66
N GLY A 82 4.00 2.11 -10.49
CA GLY A 82 3.26 0.93 -10.03
C GLY A 82 1.90 1.28 -9.44
N ALA A 83 1.38 0.38 -8.64
CA ALA A 83 0.11 0.51 -7.92
C ALA A 83 0.26 0.12 -6.46
N CYS A 84 -0.51 0.76 -5.60
CA CYS A 84 -0.64 0.40 -4.20
C CYS A 84 -2.11 0.37 -3.83
N GLU A 85 -2.59 -0.78 -3.38
CA GLU A 85 -3.96 -0.98 -2.93
C GLU A 85 -3.97 -1.43 -1.47
N VAL A 86 -5.06 -1.14 -0.77
CA VAL A 86 -5.35 -1.62 0.58
C VAL A 86 -6.56 -2.54 0.50
N VAL A 87 -6.52 -3.64 1.25
CA VAL A 87 -7.63 -4.58 1.37
C VAL A 87 -8.01 -4.70 2.84
N LEU A 88 -9.22 -4.29 3.19
CA LEU A 88 -9.81 -4.47 4.50
C LEU A 88 -10.43 -5.87 4.58
N PHE A 89 -10.04 -6.64 5.58
CA PHE A 89 -10.43 -8.06 5.69
C PHE A 89 -11.77 -8.28 6.34
N SER A 90 -12.24 -7.31 7.13
CA SER A 90 -13.47 -7.38 7.92
C SER A 90 -13.92 -5.97 8.30
N PRO A 91 -15.21 -5.72 8.50
CA PRO A 91 -15.69 -4.50 9.12
C PRO A 91 -15.40 -4.41 10.63
N GLU A 92 -15.07 -5.54 11.27
CA GLU A 92 -14.80 -5.64 12.70
C GLU A 92 -13.37 -5.21 13.01
N HIS A 93 -13.23 -4.17 13.85
CA HIS A 93 -11.94 -3.54 14.17
C HIS A 93 -10.95 -4.51 14.82
N ASP A 94 -11.42 -5.30 15.77
CA ASP A 94 -10.56 -6.16 16.60
C ASP A 94 -10.37 -7.57 16.02
N GLN A 95 -10.76 -7.77 14.77
CA GLN A 95 -10.63 -9.06 14.09
C GLN A 95 -9.19 -9.30 13.59
N SER A 96 -8.93 -10.50 13.16
CA SER A 96 -7.68 -10.88 12.48
C SER A 96 -7.96 -11.80 11.31
N LEU A 97 -7.03 -11.88 10.35
CA LEU A 97 -7.17 -12.81 9.21
C LEU A 97 -7.41 -14.24 9.71
N ALA A 98 -6.67 -14.70 10.73
CA ALA A 98 -6.85 -16.02 11.32
C ALA A 98 -8.22 -16.19 12.03
N GLY A 99 -8.76 -15.11 12.60
CA GLY A 99 -10.04 -15.11 13.31
C GLY A 99 -11.28 -15.14 12.41
N LEU A 100 -11.13 -14.84 11.12
CA LEU A 100 -12.25 -14.81 10.15
C LEU A 100 -12.86 -16.19 9.87
N GLY A 101 -12.17 -17.27 10.23
CA GLY A 101 -12.54 -18.62 9.85
C GLY A 101 -12.41 -18.85 8.32
N THR A 102 -12.65 -20.07 7.89
CA THR A 102 -12.41 -20.46 6.48
C THR A 102 -13.23 -19.66 5.48
N SER A 103 -14.48 -19.35 5.78
CA SER A 103 -15.36 -18.60 4.87
C SER A 103 -14.93 -17.15 4.70
N GLY A 104 -14.51 -16.50 5.80
CA GLY A 104 -14.00 -15.12 5.75
C GLY A 104 -12.66 -15.03 5.02
N VAL A 105 -11.71 -15.92 5.35
CA VAL A 105 -10.43 -16.00 4.65
C VAL A 105 -10.63 -16.23 3.15
N ARG A 106 -11.57 -17.09 2.76
CA ARG A 106 -11.89 -17.34 1.35
C ARG A 106 -12.28 -16.06 0.59
N LYS A 107 -13.12 -15.20 1.20
CA LYS A 107 -13.51 -13.92 0.59
C LYS A 107 -12.32 -12.98 0.38
N VAL A 108 -11.41 -12.92 1.36
CA VAL A 108 -10.18 -12.12 1.25
C VAL A 108 -9.30 -12.65 0.12
N VAL A 109 -9.12 -13.98 0.03
CA VAL A 109 -8.34 -14.62 -1.04
C VAL A 109 -8.97 -14.38 -2.41
N ASP A 110 -10.28 -14.42 -2.53
CA ASP A 110 -10.99 -14.14 -3.79
C ASP A 110 -10.74 -12.68 -4.25
N VAL A 111 -10.75 -11.70 -3.33
CA VAL A 111 -10.39 -10.31 -3.63
C VAL A 111 -8.91 -10.20 -4.03
N TRP A 112 -7.99 -10.87 -3.32
CA TRP A 112 -6.58 -10.87 -3.70
C TRP A 112 -6.36 -11.44 -5.10
N ALA A 113 -7.04 -12.54 -5.47
CA ALA A 113 -6.95 -13.14 -6.79
C ALA A 113 -7.50 -12.21 -7.88
N GLU A 114 -8.66 -11.59 -7.64
CA GLU A 114 -9.26 -10.61 -8.54
C GLU A 114 -8.30 -9.42 -8.78
N ARG A 115 -7.78 -8.83 -7.70
CA ARG A 115 -6.90 -7.66 -7.81
C ARG A 115 -5.57 -8.00 -8.46
N THR A 116 -4.98 -9.15 -8.11
CA THR A 116 -3.74 -9.63 -8.75
C THR A 116 -3.94 -9.78 -10.25
N THR A 117 -5.04 -10.38 -10.68
CA THR A 117 -5.37 -10.53 -12.11
C THR A 117 -5.53 -9.17 -12.79
N ALA A 118 -6.26 -8.25 -12.16
CA ALA A 118 -6.50 -6.92 -12.71
C ALA A 118 -5.20 -6.09 -12.82
N LEU A 119 -4.31 -6.18 -11.83
CA LEU A 119 -3.03 -5.49 -11.83
C LEU A 119 -2.08 -6.07 -12.88
N LEU A 120 -1.95 -7.41 -12.97
CA LEU A 120 -1.10 -8.06 -13.98
C LEU A 120 -1.58 -7.86 -15.43
N ALA A 121 -2.85 -7.48 -15.64
CA ALA A 121 -3.34 -7.09 -16.95
C ALA A 121 -2.84 -5.70 -17.41
N ARG A 122 -2.24 -4.92 -16.53
CA ARG A 122 -1.65 -3.61 -16.85
C ARG A 122 -0.26 -3.79 -17.46
N PRO A 123 0.08 -3.04 -18.53
CA PRO A 123 1.37 -3.18 -19.20
C PRO A 123 2.56 -2.64 -18.39
N ASP A 124 2.31 -1.87 -17.35
CA ASP A 124 3.31 -1.26 -16.47
C ASP A 124 3.54 -2.08 -15.18
N ILE A 125 2.89 -3.24 -15.02
CA ILE A 125 3.00 -4.12 -13.86
C ILE A 125 3.58 -5.46 -14.29
N GLU A 126 4.73 -5.82 -13.75
CA GLU A 126 5.40 -7.09 -14.00
C GLU A 126 5.25 -8.10 -12.85
N TYR A 127 4.97 -7.58 -11.66
CA TYR A 127 4.88 -8.40 -10.45
C TYR A 127 3.82 -7.84 -9.49
N VAL A 128 3.15 -8.72 -8.75
CA VAL A 128 2.19 -8.33 -7.72
C VAL A 128 2.56 -8.98 -6.40
N LEU A 129 2.75 -8.17 -5.37
CA LEU A 129 3.01 -8.58 -3.99
C LEU A 129 1.78 -8.34 -3.13
N VAL A 130 1.23 -9.41 -2.55
CA VAL A 130 0.16 -9.35 -1.55
C VAL A 130 0.78 -9.60 -0.18
N PHE A 131 0.53 -8.71 0.79
CA PHE A 131 1.10 -8.84 2.13
C PHE A 131 0.22 -8.19 3.20
N GLU A 132 0.41 -8.61 4.44
CA GLU A 132 -0.13 -7.99 5.65
C GLU A 132 1.03 -7.50 6.51
N ASN A 133 0.98 -6.24 6.95
CA ASN A 133 1.79 -5.72 8.05
C ASN A 133 0.91 -5.62 9.28
N ARG A 134 1.19 -6.44 10.29
CA ARG A 134 0.42 -6.48 11.52
C ARG A 134 1.33 -6.30 12.74
N GLY A 135 0.89 -5.42 13.64
CA GLY A 135 1.63 -5.15 14.87
C GLY A 135 2.60 -3.98 14.74
N ARG A 136 2.93 -3.41 15.88
CA ARG A 136 3.79 -2.22 15.98
C ARG A 136 5.23 -2.50 15.60
N GLU A 137 5.69 -3.72 15.79
CA GLU A 137 7.05 -4.18 15.52
C GLU A 137 7.41 -4.09 14.03
N VAL A 138 6.43 -4.26 13.14
CA VAL A 138 6.60 -4.10 11.69
C VAL A 138 6.17 -2.73 11.19
N GLY A 139 5.87 -1.78 12.10
CA GLY A 139 5.50 -0.42 11.75
C GLY A 139 4.06 -0.29 11.20
N ALA A 140 3.16 -1.22 11.54
CA ALA A 140 1.73 -1.05 11.25
C ALA A 140 1.19 0.17 11.99
N THR A 141 0.46 1.04 11.27
CA THR A 141 -0.05 2.32 11.81
C THR A 141 -1.54 2.28 12.10
N ILE A 142 -2.25 1.24 11.71
CA ILE A 142 -3.69 1.03 11.92
C ILE A 142 -3.88 -0.42 12.32
N ASP A 143 -4.50 -0.64 13.49
CA ASP A 143 -4.70 -1.98 14.04
C ASP A 143 -5.86 -2.74 13.36
N HIS A 144 -6.79 -2.02 12.70
CA HIS A 144 -7.87 -2.63 11.94
C HIS A 144 -7.33 -3.63 10.90
N PRO A 145 -7.91 -4.85 10.79
CA PRO A 145 -7.35 -5.92 9.97
C PRO A 145 -7.35 -5.57 8.49
N HIS A 146 -6.15 -5.41 7.94
CA HIS A 146 -5.97 -5.06 6.53
C HIS A 146 -4.67 -5.61 5.97
N GLY A 147 -4.66 -5.81 4.66
CA GLY A 147 -3.46 -6.09 3.89
C GLY A 147 -3.24 -5.05 2.80
N GLN A 148 -2.17 -5.22 2.07
CA GLN A 148 -1.81 -4.36 0.94
C GLN A 148 -1.47 -5.21 -0.28
N ILE A 149 -1.65 -4.61 -1.45
CA ILE A 149 -1.26 -5.18 -2.72
C ILE A 149 -0.41 -4.13 -3.43
N TYR A 150 0.82 -4.51 -3.77
CA TYR A 150 1.73 -3.70 -4.56
C TYR A 150 1.91 -4.35 -5.94
N GLY A 151 1.81 -3.54 -6.95
CA GLY A 151 2.07 -3.94 -8.33
C GLY A 151 3.09 -3.03 -8.99
#